data_4c91f6dea554c5cadd28f66a7c82de30
#
_entry.id   4c91f6dea554c5cadd28f66a7c82de30
#
_cell.length_a   1.000
_cell.length_b   1.000
_cell.length_c   1.000
_cell.angle_alpha   90.00
_cell.angle_beta   90.00
_cell.angle_gamma   90.00
#
_symmetry.space_group_name_H-M   'P 1'
#
loop_
_entity.id
_entity.type
_entity.pdbx_description
1 polymer ?
#
loop_
_entity_poly.entity_id
_entity_poly.type
_entity_poly.pdbx_seq_one_letter_code
_entity_poly.pdbx_strand_id
1 'polypeptide(L)'
;MLIAIMTASLAGCGSSKDGSGKSVKLDPDHPVSLTIWHYYNGAQQAMFDTLVKEFNASVGKEEGIYVESYSQGSVSDLEEAVNSSLNGEVGAEELPDIFSSYSDTAYAVQQQDKLADLSVYFTEDELSRYVDSYIQEGYFNQDGALYLFPVAKSTEITMINKTDWEPFAEATGTTVEELATTEGITEVAQRYYEWTDEQTPDVPDDGKAFYGRDSMSNYFIIGMKQMGKEIFQVKDGKMTLNTDEDL
;
A
#
# COMPACT_ATOMS: atom_id res chain seq x y z
N MET A 1 11.84 44.20 -39.30
CA MET A 1 12.25 42.98 -38.66
C MET A 1 11.06 42.50 -37.83
N LEU A 2 10.22 41.63 -38.46
CA LEU A 2 8.99 41.13 -37.82
C LEU A 2 9.33 39.83 -37.07
N ILE A 3 9.07 39.83 -35.77
CA ILE A 3 9.14 38.62 -34.92
C ILE A 3 7.73 37.99 -34.93
N ALA A 4 7.59 36.84 -35.54
CA ALA A 4 6.36 36.04 -35.49
C ALA A 4 6.39 35.18 -34.23
N ILE A 5 5.50 35.48 -33.29
CA ILE A 5 5.23 34.64 -32.11
C ILE A 5 4.28 33.53 -32.55
N MET A 6 4.78 32.27 -32.62
CA MET A 6 3.93 31.12 -32.74
C MET A 6 3.35 30.76 -31.37
N THR A 7 2.07 31.03 -31.18
CA THR A 7 1.29 30.47 -30.08
C THR A 7 0.89 29.05 -30.43
N ALA A 8 1.51 28.09 -29.77
CA ALA A 8 1.03 26.70 -29.81
C ALA A 8 -0.24 26.61 -28.95
N SER A 9 -1.38 26.43 -29.60
CA SER A 9 -2.64 26.14 -28.96
C SER A 9 -2.66 24.69 -28.50
N LEU A 10 -2.56 24.45 -27.20
CA LEU A 10 -2.89 23.17 -26.58
C LEU A 10 -4.39 22.94 -26.75
N ALA A 11 -4.75 22.07 -27.68
CA ALA A 11 -6.10 21.58 -27.81
C ALA A 11 -6.36 20.59 -26.68
N GLY A 12 -7.18 20.98 -25.70
CA GLY A 12 -7.66 20.11 -24.63
C GLY A 12 -8.41 18.92 -25.22
N CYS A 13 -8.02 17.70 -24.83
CA CYS A 13 -8.78 16.49 -25.11
C CYS A 13 -10.05 16.49 -24.27
N GLY A 14 -11.17 16.73 -24.95
CA GLY A 14 -12.49 16.49 -24.43
C GLY A 14 -12.75 14.99 -24.30
N SER A 15 -13.34 14.62 -23.18
CA SER A 15 -13.82 13.29 -22.82
C SER A 15 -14.71 12.70 -23.92
N SER A 16 -14.26 11.66 -24.59
CA SER A 16 -15.11 10.75 -25.34
C SER A 16 -14.88 9.33 -24.84
N LYS A 17 -15.95 8.75 -24.27
CA LYS A 17 -16.05 7.32 -23.93
C LYS A 17 -16.08 6.50 -25.24
N ASP A 18 -14.94 6.26 -25.82
CA ASP A 18 -14.75 5.25 -26.83
C ASP A 18 -13.49 4.46 -26.44
N GLY A 19 -13.72 3.21 -26.02
CA GLY A 19 -12.70 2.25 -25.59
C GLY A 19 -11.81 1.73 -26.71
N SER A 20 -11.26 2.63 -27.52
CA SER A 20 -10.12 2.33 -28.39
C SER A 20 -8.92 3.11 -27.85
N GLY A 21 -8.16 2.47 -26.97
CA GLY A 21 -6.86 2.99 -26.57
C GLY A 21 -6.10 3.38 -27.83
N LYS A 22 -5.83 4.68 -28.03
CA LYS A 22 -4.91 5.10 -29.06
C LYS A 22 -3.57 4.46 -28.74
N SER A 23 -3.17 3.47 -29.54
CA SER A 23 -1.83 2.90 -29.42
C SER A 23 -0.84 4.06 -29.62
N VAL A 24 -0.19 4.47 -28.53
CA VAL A 24 0.95 5.39 -28.62
C VAL A 24 2.03 4.63 -29.38
N LYS A 25 2.48 5.17 -30.50
CA LYS A 25 3.60 4.57 -31.20
C LYS A 25 4.87 4.93 -30.45
N LEU A 26 5.38 3.98 -29.69
CA LEU A 26 6.65 4.10 -29.00
C LEU A 26 7.79 4.08 -30.02
N ASP A 27 8.88 4.77 -29.72
CA ASP A 27 10.05 4.90 -30.58
C ASP A 27 11.32 4.69 -29.73
N PRO A 28 12.06 3.58 -29.94
CA PRO A 28 13.30 3.32 -29.21
C PRO A 28 14.39 4.38 -29.38
N ASP A 29 14.37 5.13 -30.47
CA ASP A 29 15.32 6.23 -30.72
C ASP A 29 14.93 7.52 -29.96
N HIS A 30 13.66 7.60 -29.49
CA HIS A 30 13.10 8.72 -28.73
C HIS A 30 12.25 8.19 -27.57
N PRO A 31 12.86 7.60 -26.56
CA PRO A 31 12.12 6.95 -25.47
C PRO A 31 11.26 7.94 -24.67
N VAL A 32 10.10 7.47 -24.24
CA VAL A 32 9.24 8.15 -23.27
C VAL A 32 9.79 7.90 -21.88
N SER A 33 9.99 8.96 -21.09
CA SER A 33 10.37 8.84 -19.68
C SER A 33 9.13 8.76 -18.82
N LEU A 34 9.11 7.79 -17.89
CA LEU A 34 8.07 7.59 -16.89
C LEU A 34 8.67 7.67 -15.51
N THR A 35 7.98 8.36 -14.60
CA THR A 35 8.38 8.48 -13.20
C THR A 35 7.54 7.56 -12.31
N ILE A 36 8.21 6.87 -11.38
CA ILE A 36 7.56 6.03 -10.37
C ILE A 36 7.93 6.52 -8.97
N TRP A 37 6.93 6.83 -8.16
CA TRP A 37 7.13 7.08 -6.73
C TRP A 37 6.73 5.86 -5.90
N HIS A 38 7.57 5.53 -4.91
CA HIS A 38 7.35 4.41 -4.03
C HIS A 38 7.88 4.70 -2.61
N TYR A 39 7.54 3.83 -1.65
CA TYR A 39 7.98 3.94 -0.25
C TYR A 39 9.05 2.90 0.13
N TYR A 40 9.55 2.13 -0.83
CA TYR A 40 10.59 1.14 -0.53
C TYR A 40 11.86 1.84 -0.07
N ASN A 41 12.48 1.27 0.95
CA ASN A 41 13.76 1.72 1.50
C ASN A 41 14.68 0.52 1.79
N GLY A 42 15.96 0.77 2.10
CA GLY A 42 16.92 -0.26 2.42
C GLY A 42 17.01 -1.37 1.35
N ALA A 43 16.88 -2.61 1.76
CA ALA A 43 17.00 -3.78 0.87
C ALA A 43 15.88 -3.85 -0.17
N GLN A 44 14.66 -3.43 0.16
CA GLN A 44 13.55 -3.41 -0.78
C GLN A 44 13.80 -2.39 -1.91
N GLN A 45 14.29 -1.21 -1.56
CA GLN A 45 14.67 -0.19 -2.55
C GLN A 45 15.76 -0.70 -3.48
N ALA A 46 16.84 -1.27 -2.94
CA ALA A 46 17.92 -1.81 -3.75
C ALA A 46 17.46 -2.89 -4.74
N MET A 47 16.51 -3.72 -4.33
CA MET A 47 15.90 -4.73 -5.20
C MET A 47 15.03 -4.08 -6.29
N PHE A 48 14.20 -3.11 -5.93
CA PHE A 48 13.35 -2.41 -6.89
C PHE A 48 14.16 -1.63 -7.92
N ASP A 49 15.20 -0.92 -7.49
CA ASP A 49 16.13 -0.22 -8.39
C ASP A 49 16.82 -1.18 -9.36
N THR A 50 17.12 -2.42 -8.91
CA THR A 50 17.67 -3.47 -9.79
C THR A 50 16.66 -3.87 -10.86
N LEU A 51 15.38 -4.08 -10.51
CA LEU A 51 14.32 -4.40 -11.45
C LEU A 51 14.10 -3.27 -12.48
N VAL A 52 14.07 -2.02 -12.03
CA VAL A 52 13.96 -0.85 -12.92
C VAL A 52 15.13 -0.77 -13.88
N LYS A 53 16.35 -0.99 -13.37
CA LYS A 53 17.56 -1.01 -14.21
C LYS A 53 17.52 -2.13 -15.27
N GLU A 54 17.08 -3.32 -14.88
CA GLU A 54 16.91 -4.46 -15.80
C GLU A 54 15.84 -4.17 -16.85
N PHE A 55 14.70 -3.59 -16.46
CA PHE A 55 13.67 -3.15 -17.39
C PHE A 55 14.22 -2.15 -18.42
N ASN A 56 14.89 -1.10 -17.94
CA ASN A 56 15.47 -0.07 -18.79
C ASN A 56 16.56 -0.61 -19.75
N ALA A 57 17.26 -1.68 -19.36
CA ALA A 57 18.29 -2.31 -20.17
C ALA A 57 17.74 -3.33 -21.19
N SER A 58 16.52 -3.80 -21.01
CA SER A 58 15.86 -4.84 -21.82
C SER A 58 14.59 -4.31 -22.50
N VAL A 59 13.42 -4.67 -22.01
CA VAL A 59 12.13 -4.33 -22.61
C VAL A 59 11.96 -2.82 -22.78
N GLY A 60 12.31 -2.03 -21.78
CA GLY A 60 12.20 -0.57 -21.86
C GLY A 60 13.01 0.01 -23.04
N LYS A 61 14.23 -0.48 -23.22
CA LYS A 61 15.08 -0.08 -24.36
C LYS A 61 14.51 -0.51 -25.70
N GLU A 62 13.97 -1.72 -25.77
CA GLU A 62 13.41 -2.28 -27.00
C GLU A 62 12.13 -1.57 -27.43
N GLU A 63 11.30 -1.18 -26.44
CA GLU A 63 10.00 -0.55 -26.65
C GLU A 63 10.07 1.00 -26.67
N GLY A 64 11.19 1.60 -26.31
CA GLY A 64 11.31 3.07 -26.23
C GLY A 64 10.67 3.64 -24.97
N ILE A 65 10.84 2.96 -23.82
CA ILE A 65 10.37 3.40 -22.51
C ILE A 65 11.57 3.47 -21.56
N TYR A 66 11.68 4.56 -20.82
CA TYR A 66 12.68 4.73 -19.78
C TYR A 66 11.98 5.06 -18.46
N VAL A 67 12.26 4.30 -17.41
CA VAL A 67 11.65 4.45 -16.09
C VAL A 67 12.65 5.04 -15.11
N GLU A 68 12.23 6.06 -14.39
CA GLU A 68 12.92 6.65 -13.24
C GLU A 68 12.13 6.37 -11.96
N SER A 69 12.76 5.75 -10.98
CA SER A 69 12.13 5.42 -9.70
C SER A 69 12.68 6.29 -8.57
N TYR A 70 11.76 6.80 -7.74
CA TYR A 70 12.10 7.67 -6.61
C TYR A 70 11.43 7.15 -5.34
N SER A 71 12.28 6.85 -4.34
CA SER A 71 11.79 6.54 -3.00
C SER A 71 11.40 7.82 -2.27
N GLN A 72 10.16 7.87 -1.80
CA GLN A 72 9.68 8.97 -0.95
C GLN A 72 9.94 8.72 0.54
N GLY A 73 10.55 7.57 0.89
CA GLY A 73 10.92 7.23 2.27
C GLY A 73 9.97 6.24 2.92
N SER A 74 8.93 6.71 3.58
CA SER A 74 7.89 5.88 4.21
C SER A 74 6.56 5.95 3.46
N VAL A 75 5.59 5.13 3.88
CA VAL A 75 4.22 5.21 3.37
C VAL A 75 3.65 6.62 3.60
N SER A 76 3.80 7.15 4.81
CA SER A 76 3.29 8.49 5.16
C SER A 76 3.95 9.61 4.36
N ASP A 77 5.27 9.50 4.12
CA ASP A 77 5.99 10.49 3.31
C ASP A 77 5.50 10.46 1.84
N LEU A 78 5.25 9.27 1.31
CA LEU A 78 4.70 9.12 -0.05
C LEU A 78 3.28 9.70 -0.14
N GLU A 79 2.42 9.40 0.83
CA GLU A 79 1.06 9.93 0.89
C GLU A 79 1.05 11.47 0.98
N GLU A 80 1.94 12.04 1.81
CA GLU A 80 2.11 13.49 1.91
C GLU A 80 2.59 14.10 0.58
N ALA A 81 3.58 13.50 -0.07
CA ALA A 81 4.08 13.95 -1.36
C ALA A 81 2.99 13.93 -2.45
N VAL A 82 2.22 12.82 -2.53
CA VAL A 82 1.10 12.69 -3.47
C VAL A 82 0.02 13.74 -3.19
N ASN A 83 -0.37 13.91 -1.93
CA ASN A 83 -1.39 14.90 -1.55
C ASN A 83 -0.94 16.33 -1.81
N SER A 84 0.30 16.68 -1.51
CA SER A 84 0.86 18.01 -1.76
C SER A 84 0.90 18.31 -3.26
N SER A 85 1.31 17.34 -4.10
CA SER A 85 1.27 17.45 -5.56
C SER A 85 -0.16 17.60 -6.08
N LEU A 86 -1.07 16.80 -5.57
CA LEU A 86 -2.48 16.79 -5.95
C LEU A 86 -3.17 18.15 -5.68
N ASN A 87 -2.81 18.77 -4.55
CA ASN A 87 -3.34 20.07 -4.12
C ASN A 87 -2.59 21.26 -4.72
N GLY A 88 -1.51 21.05 -5.47
CA GLY A 88 -0.70 22.12 -6.06
C GLY A 88 -0.01 22.98 -5.02
N GLU A 89 0.47 22.40 -3.93
CA GLU A 89 1.12 23.14 -2.85
C GLU A 89 2.43 23.78 -3.32
N VAL A 90 2.78 24.90 -2.73
CA VAL A 90 4.00 25.64 -3.10
C VAL A 90 5.24 24.80 -2.77
N GLY A 91 6.01 24.45 -3.81
CA GLY A 91 7.20 23.64 -3.68
C GLY A 91 6.97 22.13 -3.82
N ALA A 92 5.72 21.69 -3.99
CA ALA A 92 5.44 20.30 -4.34
C ALA A 92 5.89 19.99 -5.78
N GLU A 93 6.36 18.78 -5.99
CA GLU A 93 6.66 18.26 -7.33
C GLU A 93 5.37 17.96 -8.08
N GLU A 94 5.43 17.79 -9.39
CA GLU A 94 4.29 17.30 -10.17
C GLU A 94 4.00 15.83 -9.81
N LEU A 95 2.73 15.41 -9.92
CA LEU A 95 2.37 14.00 -9.73
C LEU A 95 3.18 13.12 -10.68
N PRO A 96 3.72 12.00 -10.20
CA PRO A 96 4.42 11.04 -11.05
C PRO A 96 3.44 10.31 -11.98
N ASP A 97 3.97 9.64 -12.99
CA ASP A 97 3.16 8.81 -13.89
C ASP A 97 2.61 7.57 -13.19
N ILE A 98 3.37 7.03 -12.24
CA ILE A 98 2.99 5.85 -11.44
C ILE A 98 3.39 6.09 -9.99
N PHE A 99 2.56 5.68 -9.06
CA PHE A 99 2.91 5.68 -7.64
C PHE A 99 2.32 4.50 -6.89
N SER A 100 3.03 4.04 -5.85
CA SER A 100 2.52 3.05 -4.92
C SER A 100 1.47 3.70 -4.03
N SER A 101 0.35 3.03 -3.79
CA SER A 101 -0.73 3.59 -2.99
C SER A 101 -1.56 2.52 -2.29
N TYR A 102 -2.20 2.91 -1.21
CA TYR A 102 -3.37 2.24 -0.68
C TYR A 102 -4.64 2.85 -1.30
N SER A 103 -5.76 2.16 -1.13
CA SER A 103 -7.03 2.54 -1.78
C SER A 103 -7.60 3.88 -1.32
N ASP A 104 -7.31 4.32 -0.11
CA ASP A 104 -7.75 5.62 0.42
C ASP A 104 -7.07 6.81 -0.28
N THR A 105 -5.75 6.79 -0.42
CA THR A 105 -5.01 7.81 -1.17
C THR A 105 -5.36 7.77 -2.66
N ALA A 106 -5.44 6.58 -3.26
CA ALA A 106 -5.86 6.44 -4.64
C ALA A 106 -7.28 6.99 -4.87
N TYR A 107 -8.21 6.74 -3.92
CA TYR A 107 -9.56 7.32 -3.99
C TYR A 107 -9.53 8.86 -3.99
N ALA A 108 -8.70 9.48 -3.14
CA ALA A 108 -8.57 10.94 -3.11
C ALA A 108 -8.05 11.50 -4.45
N VAL A 109 -7.08 10.82 -5.08
CA VAL A 109 -6.55 11.21 -6.40
C VAL A 109 -7.59 11.02 -7.49
N GLN A 110 -8.37 9.93 -7.44
CA GLN A 110 -9.44 9.66 -8.40
C GLN A 110 -10.57 10.69 -8.32
N GLN A 111 -10.90 11.20 -7.12
CA GLN A 111 -11.90 12.27 -6.97
C GLN A 111 -11.54 13.57 -7.72
N GLN A 112 -10.30 13.71 -8.17
CA GLN A 112 -9.83 14.81 -9.03
C GLN A 112 -9.58 14.38 -10.48
N ASP A 113 -10.10 13.21 -10.89
CA ASP A 113 -9.95 12.63 -12.24
C ASP A 113 -8.48 12.51 -12.69
N LYS A 114 -7.57 12.14 -11.76
CA LYS A 114 -6.13 12.04 -12.01
C LYS A 114 -5.63 10.59 -12.16
N LEU A 115 -6.48 9.59 -11.98
CA LEU A 115 -6.13 8.19 -12.21
C LEU A 115 -6.62 7.71 -13.57
N ALA A 116 -5.79 6.91 -14.24
CA ALA A 116 -6.18 6.21 -15.44
C ALA A 116 -7.00 4.96 -15.10
N ASP A 117 -8.00 4.65 -15.92
CA ASP A 117 -8.68 3.37 -15.89
C ASP A 117 -7.77 2.29 -16.47
N LEU A 118 -7.30 1.39 -15.61
CA LEU A 118 -6.41 0.29 -15.98
C LEU A 118 -7.16 -0.89 -16.61
N SER A 119 -8.48 -0.99 -16.44
CA SER A 119 -9.28 -2.11 -16.96
C SER A 119 -9.20 -2.26 -18.48
N VAL A 120 -8.96 -1.14 -19.18
CA VAL A 120 -8.83 -1.12 -20.64
C VAL A 120 -7.50 -1.71 -21.16
N TYR A 121 -6.52 -1.92 -20.29
CA TYR A 121 -5.19 -2.42 -20.62
C TYR A 121 -4.97 -3.88 -20.25
N PHE A 122 -5.87 -4.48 -19.48
CA PHE A 122 -5.79 -5.88 -19.06
C PHE A 122 -6.92 -6.71 -19.62
N THR A 123 -6.60 -7.92 -20.05
CA THR A 123 -7.59 -8.93 -20.40
C THR A 123 -8.08 -9.66 -19.14
N GLU A 124 -9.26 -10.28 -19.20
CA GLU A 124 -9.78 -11.12 -18.11
C GLU A 124 -8.81 -12.28 -17.78
N ASP A 125 -8.15 -12.87 -18.78
CA ASP A 125 -7.16 -13.93 -18.59
C ASP A 125 -5.92 -13.44 -17.80
N GLU A 126 -5.45 -12.22 -18.07
CA GLU A 126 -4.36 -11.62 -17.31
C GLU A 126 -4.76 -11.32 -15.87
N LEU A 127 -5.92 -10.74 -15.64
CA LEU A 127 -6.41 -10.45 -14.30
C LEU A 127 -6.68 -11.73 -13.49
N SER A 128 -7.14 -12.80 -14.13
CA SER A 128 -7.41 -14.08 -13.48
C SER A 128 -6.17 -14.78 -12.88
N ARG A 129 -4.98 -14.32 -13.21
CA ARG A 129 -3.71 -14.82 -12.64
C ARG A 129 -3.41 -14.26 -11.26
N TYR A 130 -4.17 -13.26 -10.83
CA TYR A 130 -4.02 -12.60 -9.55
C TYR A 130 -5.12 -13.08 -8.59
N VAL A 131 -4.90 -12.87 -7.30
CA VAL A 131 -5.91 -13.18 -6.28
C VAL A 131 -7.08 -12.21 -6.43
N ASP A 132 -8.28 -12.74 -6.64
CA ASP A 132 -9.49 -11.95 -6.91
C ASP A 132 -9.73 -10.83 -5.89
N SER A 133 -9.58 -11.12 -4.59
CA SER A 133 -9.76 -10.12 -3.53
C SER A 133 -8.76 -8.96 -3.61
N TYR A 134 -7.58 -9.17 -4.20
CA TYR A 134 -6.59 -8.11 -4.37
C TYR A 134 -6.92 -7.23 -5.59
N ILE A 135 -7.40 -7.83 -6.66
CA ILE A 135 -7.90 -7.09 -7.84
C ILE A 135 -9.13 -6.27 -7.46
N GLN A 136 -10.05 -6.84 -6.65
CA GLN A 136 -11.28 -6.15 -6.24
C GLN A 136 -11.03 -4.85 -5.46
N GLU A 137 -9.91 -4.72 -4.75
CA GLU A 137 -9.54 -3.45 -4.12
C GLU A 137 -9.32 -2.30 -5.13
N GLY A 138 -8.95 -2.63 -6.35
CA GLY A 138 -8.74 -1.65 -7.41
C GLY A 138 -10.03 -1.08 -7.99
N TYR A 139 -11.17 -1.75 -7.78
CA TYR A 139 -12.52 -1.31 -8.19
C TYR A 139 -13.23 -0.55 -7.07
N PHE A 140 -12.55 0.33 -6.38
CA PHE A 140 -13.10 1.07 -5.23
C PHE A 140 -14.15 2.11 -5.60
N ASN A 141 -14.24 2.49 -6.87
CA ASN A 141 -15.27 3.37 -7.39
C ASN A 141 -16.37 2.53 -8.09
N GLN A 142 -17.61 2.96 -8.01
CA GLN A 142 -18.76 2.18 -8.55
C GLN A 142 -18.96 2.36 -10.07
N ASP A 143 -17.98 2.86 -10.78
CA ASP A 143 -18.01 3.09 -12.24
C ASP A 143 -17.52 1.87 -13.06
N GLY A 144 -16.98 0.84 -12.39
CA GLY A 144 -16.45 -0.37 -13.01
C GLY A 144 -15.04 -0.23 -13.57
N ALA A 145 -14.36 0.88 -13.28
CA ALA A 145 -12.97 1.10 -13.69
C ALA A 145 -11.99 0.56 -12.64
N LEU A 146 -10.87 0.02 -13.11
CA LEU A 146 -9.77 -0.48 -12.27
C LEU A 146 -8.73 0.64 -12.09
N TYR A 147 -8.59 1.17 -10.89
CA TYR A 147 -7.67 2.28 -10.60
C TYR A 147 -6.40 1.87 -9.84
N LEU A 148 -6.43 0.73 -9.15
CA LEU A 148 -5.27 0.15 -8.49
C LEU A 148 -4.98 -1.24 -9.02
N PHE A 149 -3.70 -1.54 -9.22
CA PHE A 149 -3.24 -2.85 -9.59
C PHE A 149 -2.34 -3.43 -8.49
N PRO A 150 -2.60 -4.65 -7.99
CA PRO A 150 -1.84 -5.22 -6.89
C PRO A 150 -0.43 -5.63 -7.34
N VAL A 151 0.58 -4.95 -6.81
CA VAL A 151 1.99 -5.28 -7.05
C VAL A 151 2.55 -6.13 -5.91
N ALA A 152 2.21 -5.77 -4.66
CA ALA A 152 2.61 -6.49 -3.47
C ALA A 152 1.55 -6.32 -2.38
N LYS A 153 1.36 -7.37 -1.59
CA LYS A 153 0.51 -7.34 -0.39
C LYS A 153 1.32 -7.82 0.80
N SER A 154 1.20 -7.12 1.90
CA SER A 154 1.75 -7.56 3.18
C SER A 154 0.66 -8.18 4.05
N THR A 155 1.08 -9.00 5.00
CA THR A 155 0.21 -9.56 6.02
C THR A 155 0.90 -9.47 7.37
N GLU A 156 0.13 -9.38 8.42
CA GLU A 156 0.66 -9.54 9.77
C GLU A 156 0.87 -11.03 10.06
N ILE A 157 1.97 -11.33 10.71
CA ILE A 157 2.30 -12.67 11.20
C ILE A 157 2.71 -12.59 12.65
N THR A 158 2.37 -13.60 13.44
CA THR A 158 2.90 -13.77 14.78
C THR A 158 4.23 -14.52 14.71
N MET A 159 5.28 -13.88 15.23
CA MET A 159 6.61 -14.49 15.35
C MET A 159 6.88 -14.81 16.82
N ILE A 160 7.38 -16.01 17.08
CA ILE A 160 7.74 -16.45 18.44
C ILE A 160 9.26 -16.53 18.54
N ASN A 161 9.84 -15.80 19.52
CA ASN A 161 11.24 -16.00 19.89
C ASN A 161 11.38 -17.32 20.64
N LYS A 162 11.88 -18.34 19.99
CA LYS A 162 12.01 -19.68 20.57
C LYS A 162 12.93 -19.73 21.78
N THR A 163 13.95 -18.88 21.83
CA THR A 163 14.92 -18.86 22.95
C THR A 163 14.22 -18.51 24.27
N ASP A 164 13.24 -17.62 24.23
CA ASP A 164 12.48 -17.23 25.42
C ASP A 164 11.24 -18.12 25.61
N TRP A 165 10.66 -18.61 24.51
CA TRP A 165 9.47 -19.43 24.52
C TRP A 165 9.71 -20.84 25.10
N GLU A 166 10.75 -21.54 24.65
CA GLU A 166 10.97 -22.95 24.99
C GLU A 166 11.09 -23.19 26.52
N PRO A 167 11.90 -22.40 27.28
CA PRO A 167 11.96 -22.54 28.73
C PRO A 167 10.64 -22.23 29.43
N PHE A 168 9.90 -21.24 28.96
CA PHE A 168 8.59 -20.88 29.49
C PHE A 168 7.57 -22.00 29.26
N ALA A 169 7.48 -22.47 28.02
CA ALA A 169 6.56 -23.54 27.62
C ALA A 169 6.82 -24.83 28.38
N GLU A 170 8.09 -25.20 28.60
CA GLU A 170 8.49 -26.37 29.37
C GLU A 170 8.09 -26.22 30.85
N ALA A 171 8.32 -25.05 31.42
CA ALA A 171 8.02 -24.79 32.84
C ALA A 171 6.52 -24.73 33.17
N THR A 172 5.73 -24.18 32.23
CA THR A 172 4.29 -23.89 32.46
C THR A 172 3.34 -24.85 31.78
N GLY A 173 3.82 -25.67 30.82
CA GLY A 173 2.99 -26.49 29.97
C GLY A 173 2.22 -25.73 28.89
N THR A 174 2.56 -24.46 28.65
CA THR A 174 1.90 -23.63 27.64
C THR A 174 2.23 -24.11 26.24
N THR A 175 1.25 -24.09 25.33
CA THR A 175 1.41 -24.55 23.95
C THR A 175 1.19 -23.43 22.93
N VAL A 176 1.70 -23.59 21.71
CA VAL A 176 1.55 -22.59 20.64
C VAL A 176 0.09 -22.44 20.21
N GLU A 177 -0.71 -23.49 20.34
CA GLU A 177 -2.14 -23.50 20.01
C GLU A 177 -2.93 -22.50 20.87
N GLU A 178 -2.48 -22.22 22.11
CA GLU A 178 -3.09 -21.23 22.98
C GLU A 178 -2.97 -19.81 22.42
N LEU A 179 -2.05 -19.56 21.50
CA LEU A 179 -1.86 -18.25 20.84
C LEU A 179 -2.80 -18.04 19.64
N ALA A 180 -3.70 -18.96 19.36
CA ALA A 180 -4.59 -18.89 18.21
C ALA A 180 -5.67 -17.79 18.30
N THR A 181 -5.93 -17.27 19.51
CA THR A 181 -6.93 -16.23 19.74
C THR A 181 -6.35 -15.08 20.56
N THR A 182 -6.98 -13.93 20.49
CA THR A 182 -6.58 -12.74 21.31
C THR A 182 -6.72 -13.02 22.80
N GLU A 183 -7.76 -13.73 23.21
CA GLU A 183 -7.97 -14.16 24.59
C GLU A 183 -6.83 -15.06 25.06
N GLY A 184 -6.49 -16.07 24.24
CA GLY A 184 -5.39 -16.99 24.57
C GLY A 184 -4.05 -16.28 24.66
N ILE A 185 -3.75 -15.33 23.74
CA ILE A 185 -2.55 -14.49 23.84
C ILE A 185 -2.53 -13.70 25.16
N THR A 186 -3.68 -13.17 25.58
CA THR A 186 -3.78 -12.40 26.84
C THR A 186 -3.52 -13.28 28.05
N GLU A 187 -4.08 -14.49 28.12
CA GLU A 187 -3.85 -15.44 29.18
C GLU A 187 -2.41 -15.92 29.25
N VAL A 188 -1.81 -16.20 28.07
CA VAL A 188 -0.40 -16.58 27.98
C VAL A 188 0.51 -15.42 28.39
N ALA A 189 0.18 -14.19 28.00
CA ALA A 189 0.96 -13.01 28.36
C ALA A 189 0.98 -12.78 29.89
N GLN A 190 -0.16 -12.96 30.57
CA GLN A 190 -0.21 -12.90 32.02
C GLN A 190 0.67 -13.98 32.65
N ARG A 191 0.55 -15.22 32.20
CA ARG A 191 1.32 -16.36 32.67
C ARG A 191 2.83 -16.20 32.46
N TYR A 192 3.22 -15.60 31.34
CA TYR A 192 4.61 -15.29 31.04
C TYR A 192 5.16 -14.19 31.94
N TYR A 193 4.37 -13.15 32.18
CA TYR A 193 4.74 -12.08 33.13
C TYR A 193 4.99 -12.64 34.52
N GLU A 194 4.04 -13.41 35.07
CA GLU A 194 4.16 -14.05 36.38
C GLU A 194 5.37 -15.00 36.45
N TRP A 195 5.56 -15.83 35.44
CA TRP A 195 6.69 -16.76 35.39
C TRP A 195 8.05 -16.04 35.31
N THR A 196 8.15 -14.91 34.61
CA THR A 196 9.41 -14.14 34.56
C THR A 196 9.64 -13.33 35.83
N ASP A 197 8.61 -12.83 36.48
CA ASP A 197 8.70 -12.11 37.77
C ASP A 197 9.19 -13.04 38.88
N GLU A 198 8.74 -14.28 38.93
CA GLU A 198 9.19 -15.29 39.89
C GLU A 198 10.71 -15.61 39.80
N GLN A 199 11.36 -15.30 38.68
CA GLN A 199 12.81 -15.54 38.49
C GLN A 199 13.67 -14.46 39.16
N THR A 200 13.07 -13.34 39.53
CA THR A 200 13.73 -12.21 40.20
C THR A 200 13.03 -11.86 41.53
N PRO A 201 12.94 -12.79 42.50
CA PRO A 201 12.08 -12.64 43.69
C PRO A 201 12.46 -11.45 44.56
N ASP A 202 13.64 -10.88 44.42
CA ASP A 202 14.11 -9.70 45.12
C ASP A 202 13.63 -8.38 44.51
N VAL A 203 13.04 -8.42 43.31
CA VAL A 203 12.55 -7.26 42.55
C VAL A 203 11.11 -7.53 42.15
N PRO A 204 10.12 -7.14 42.95
CA PRO A 204 8.73 -7.43 42.63
C PRO A 204 8.22 -6.61 41.42
N ASP A 205 7.27 -7.16 40.70
CA ASP A 205 6.59 -6.52 39.57
C ASP A 205 7.50 -6.15 38.40
N ASP A 206 8.58 -6.95 38.14
CA ASP A 206 9.49 -6.78 37.04
C ASP A 206 9.33 -7.82 35.92
N GLY A 207 8.22 -8.52 35.89
CA GLY A 207 7.86 -9.47 34.85
C GLY A 207 7.96 -8.89 33.44
N LYS A 208 8.33 -9.73 32.48
CA LYS A 208 8.57 -9.29 31.09
C LYS A 208 7.29 -9.30 30.27
N ALA A 209 7.18 -8.34 29.37
CA ALA A 209 6.13 -8.33 28.36
C ALA A 209 6.30 -9.52 27.39
N PHE A 210 5.21 -10.23 27.15
CA PHE A 210 5.18 -11.39 26.25
C PHE A 210 4.95 -10.99 24.80
N TYR A 211 4.08 -10.02 24.55
CA TYR A 211 3.54 -9.70 23.23
C TYR A 211 3.70 -8.22 22.91
N GLY A 212 4.10 -7.95 21.69
CA GLY A 212 4.18 -6.61 21.11
C GLY A 212 3.53 -6.59 19.75
N ARG A 213 3.02 -5.43 19.36
CA ARG A 213 2.42 -5.18 18.06
C ARG A 213 3.05 -3.94 17.44
N ASP A 214 3.37 -3.99 16.17
CA ASP A 214 4.02 -2.88 15.45
C ASP A 214 3.01 -1.82 14.97
N SER A 215 1.76 -2.23 14.68
CA SER A 215 0.72 -1.33 14.17
C SER A 215 -0.55 -1.39 15.00
N MET A 216 -0.85 -0.30 15.73
CA MET A 216 -2.12 -0.14 16.42
C MET A 216 -3.28 0.12 15.46
N SER A 217 -3.04 0.77 14.33
CA SER A 217 -4.05 0.97 13.28
C SER A 217 -4.56 -0.38 12.76
N ASN A 218 -3.64 -1.27 12.40
CA ASN A 218 -3.98 -2.62 11.97
C ASN A 218 -4.71 -3.41 13.06
N TYR A 219 -4.32 -3.23 14.33
CA TYR A 219 -5.01 -3.88 15.46
C TYR A 219 -6.49 -3.54 15.47
N PHE A 220 -6.82 -2.27 15.37
CA PHE A 220 -8.23 -1.83 15.38
C PHE A 220 -8.96 -2.27 14.11
N ILE A 221 -8.38 -2.06 12.94
CA ILE A 221 -9.02 -2.39 11.65
C ILE A 221 -9.29 -3.90 11.56
N ILE A 222 -8.28 -4.72 11.86
CA ILE A 222 -8.40 -6.18 11.79
C ILE A 222 -9.36 -6.68 12.87
N GLY A 223 -9.23 -6.21 14.11
CA GLY A 223 -10.07 -6.62 15.22
C GLY A 223 -11.54 -6.31 14.98
N MET A 224 -11.86 -5.11 14.50
CA MET A 224 -13.22 -4.73 14.15
C MET A 224 -13.77 -5.60 13.00
N LYS A 225 -12.96 -5.83 11.97
CA LYS A 225 -13.36 -6.67 10.84
C LYS A 225 -13.60 -8.12 11.23
N GLN A 226 -12.81 -8.68 12.16
CA GLN A 226 -13.02 -10.00 12.74
C GLN A 226 -14.35 -10.10 13.54
N MET A 227 -14.77 -8.99 14.13
CA MET A 227 -16.09 -8.88 14.80
C MET A 227 -17.25 -8.57 13.82
N GLY A 228 -16.98 -8.54 12.52
CA GLY A 228 -17.99 -8.22 11.49
C GLY A 228 -18.37 -6.74 11.43
N LYS A 229 -17.49 -5.86 11.91
CA LYS A 229 -17.69 -4.41 11.94
C LYS A 229 -16.70 -3.71 11.00
N GLU A 230 -17.11 -2.55 10.48
CA GLU A 230 -16.25 -1.67 9.68
C GLU A 230 -16.02 -0.36 10.43
N ILE A 231 -14.75 0.02 10.64
CA ILE A 231 -14.41 1.31 11.28
C ILE A 231 -14.68 2.47 10.33
N PHE A 232 -14.37 2.27 9.04
CA PHE A 232 -14.51 3.29 8.03
C PHE A 232 -15.70 3.02 7.14
N GLN A 233 -16.37 4.08 6.71
CA GLN A 233 -17.46 4.03 5.75
C GLN A 233 -17.38 5.22 4.79
N VAL A 234 -17.90 5.07 3.59
CA VAL A 234 -18.04 6.18 2.64
C VAL A 234 -19.49 6.65 2.66
N LYS A 235 -19.71 7.91 3.08
CA LYS A 235 -21.01 8.60 3.04
C LYS A 235 -20.88 9.85 2.15
N ASP A 236 -21.75 9.98 1.17
CA ASP A 236 -21.78 11.13 0.24
C ASP A 236 -20.42 11.40 -0.44
N GLY A 237 -19.71 10.33 -0.85
CA GLY A 237 -18.39 10.42 -1.47
C GLY A 237 -17.25 10.82 -0.52
N LYS A 238 -17.49 10.80 0.79
CA LYS A 238 -16.45 11.11 1.79
C LYS A 238 -16.25 9.92 2.73
N MET A 239 -14.99 9.60 2.97
CA MET A 239 -14.64 8.64 4.01
C MET A 239 -14.92 9.25 5.38
N THR A 240 -15.60 8.51 6.22
CA THR A 240 -15.95 8.90 7.60
C THR A 240 -15.74 7.70 8.52
N LEU A 241 -15.54 8.00 9.81
CA LEU A 241 -15.61 6.95 10.82
C LEU A 241 -17.05 6.44 10.92
N ASN A 242 -17.18 5.13 11.05
CA ASN A 242 -18.46 4.54 11.42
C ASN A 242 -18.70 4.83 12.90
N THR A 243 -19.75 5.59 13.18
CA THR A 243 -20.14 6.01 14.54
C THR A 243 -21.44 5.37 14.98
N ASP A 244 -21.82 4.25 14.37
CA ASP A 244 -23.01 3.52 14.78
C ASP A 244 -22.84 3.01 16.22
N GLU A 245 -23.90 3.12 17.02
CA GLU A 245 -23.87 2.82 18.47
C GLU A 245 -23.56 1.34 18.79
N ASP A 246 -23.56 0.47 17.77
CA ASP A 246 -23.25 -0.96 17.90
C ASP A 246 -21.78 -1.32 17.62
N LEU A 247 -20.88 -0.32 17.60
CA LEU A 247 -19.42 -0.52 17.52
C LEU A 247 -18.81 -0.85 18.86
#